data_4e46991885f8eaa9cace28ac1755d4f7
#
_entry.id   4e46991885f8eaa9cace28ac1755d4f7
#
_cell.length_a   1.000
_cell.length_b   1.000
_cell.length_c   1.000
_cell.angle_alpha   90.00
_cell.angle_beta   90.00
_cell.angle_gamma   90.00
#
_symmetry.space_group_name_H-M   'P 1'
#
loop_
_entity.id
_entity.type
_entity.pdbx_description
1 polymer ?
#
loop_
_entity_poly.entity_id
_entity_poly.type
_entity_poly.pdbx_seq_one_letter_code
_entity_poly.pdbx_strand_id
1 'polypeptide(L)'
;MLLTACTASTNRSTQTTSTSVTEQKKETPEPKETVSPEVTEVLHAYNELLDNIDAYDFGMDDTVSDDIMYGIVYLNHDVPQLIVEKFYHAQFLAVAKIFGYDSKTQTCITSDAVFQIDNPSELKSSTSETYGWFTFLQDHKGLVYTENNRSTHEILKIELLTWEDNQLIVKEITKMEFNSLPKEPKFFMLGINDRRLLE
;
A
#
# COMPACT_ATOMS: atom_id res chain seq x y z
N MET A 1 2.54 25.14 -62.16
CA MET A 1 1.96 24.68 -63.45
C MET A 1 1.41 23.30 -63.29
N LEU A 2 0.16 23.17 -63.79
CA LEU A 2 -0.69 21.98 -63.98
C LEU A 2 -1.22 21.33 -62.67
N LEU A 3 -2.40 21.54 -62.18
CA LEU A 3 -3.81 21.32 -62.64
C LEU A 3 -4.07 19.97 -63.34
N THR A 4 -4.95 19.16 -62.73
CA THR A 4 -6.11 18.44 -63.31
C THR A 4 -6.63 17.48 -62.25
N ALA A 5 -7.78 17.55 -61.80
CA ALA A 5 -9.16 17.57 -62.21
C ALA A 5 -9.90 16.27 -61.78
N CYS A 6 -11.00 16.51 -61.17
CA CYS A 6 -12.15 15.70 -60.81
C CYS A 6 -12.49 14.46 -61.65
N THR A 7 -13.05 13.44 -60.97
CA THR A 7 -14.29 12.82 -61.43
C THR A 7 -15.15 12.32 -60.29
N ALA A 8 -16.35 12.83 -60.24
CA ALA A 8 -17.44 12.34 -59.43
C ALA A 8 -18.04 11.10 -60.11
N SER A 9 -18.43 10.12 -59.30
CA SER A 9 -19.32 9.06 -59.78
C SER A 9 -20.39 8.80 -58.71
N THR A 10 -21.56 9.18 -59.10
CA THR A 10 -22.86 8.95 -58.44
C THR A 10 -23.31 7.52 -58.66
N ASN A 11 -23.62 6.76 -57.62
CA ASN A 11 -24.57 5.64 -57.77
C ASN A 11 -25.33 5.41 -56.46
N ARG A 12 -26.50 5.83 -56.44
CA ARG A 12 -27.86 5.29 -56.26
C ARG A 12 -28.01 4.17 -55.24
N SER A 13 -28.65 4.56 -54.16
CA SER A 13 -29.65 3.93 -53.31
C SER A 13 -29.97 2.44 -53.50
N THR A 14 -29.85 1.71 -52.40
CA THR A 14 -30.84 0.68 -52.03
C THR A 14 -30.92 0.66 -50.49
N GLN A 15 -32.11 1.05 -49.99
CA GLN A 15 -32.51 0.89 -48.60
C GLN A 15 -32.70 -0.59 -48.31
N THR A 16 -31.91 -1.13 -47.41
CA THR A 16 -32.26 -2.40 -46.77
C THR A 16 -32.41 -2.09 -45.27
N THR A 17 -33.66 -2.17 -44.83
CA THR A 17 -34.05 -2.01 -43.44
C THR A 17 -33.55 -3.23 -42.65
N SER A 18 -32.44 -3.07 -41.94
CA SER A 18 -32.01 -4.05 -40.97
C SER A 18 -32.43 -3.59 -39.59
N THR A 19 -33.43 -4.28 -39.04
CA THR A 19 -33.83 -4.17 -37.64
C THR A 19 -32.71 -4.72 -36.78
N SER A 20 -31.89 -3.85 -36.21
CA SER A 20 -30.90 -4.25 -35.21
C SER A 20 -31.62 -4.49 -33.90
N VAL A 21 -31.81 -5.76 -33.57
CA VAL A 21 -32.14 -6.20 -32.21
C VAL A 21 -30.91 -5.91 -31.36
N THR A 22 -31.01 -4.91 -30.51
CA THR A 22 -30.01 -4.63 -29.48
C THR A 22 -30.17 -5.69 -28.39
N GLU A 23 -29.38 -6.74 -28.44
CA GLU A 23 -29.18 -7.62 -27.28
C GLU A 23 -28.58 -6.80 -26.16
N GLN A 24 -29.36 -6.44 -25.19
CA GLN A 24 -28.88 -5.98 -23.88
C GLN A 24 -28.16 -7.16 -23.22
N LYS A 25 -26.84 -7.12 -23.28
CA LYS A 25 -25.98 -7.99 -22.50
C LYS A 25 -26.27 -7.68 -21.01
N LYS A 26 -27.03 -8.57 -20.39
CA LYS A 26 -27.30 -8.55 -18.95
C LYS A 26 -25.97 -8.75 -18.25
N GLU A 27 -25.38 -7.67 -17.75
CA GLU A 27 -24.23 -7.76 -16.85
C GLU A 27 -24.66 -8.57 -15.63
N THR A 28 -24.07 -9.75 -15.51
CA THR A 28 -24.15 -10.55 -14.29
C THR A 28 -23.36 -9.76 -13.25
N PRO A 29 -23.96 -9.40 -12.09
CA PRO A 29 -23.19 -8.74 -11.04
C PRO A 29 -22.03 -9.67 -10.63
N GLU A 30 -20.80 -9.17 -10.68
CA GLU A 30 -19.67 -9.85 -10.08
C GLU A 30 -20.01 -10.16 -8.61
N PRO A 31 -19.72 -11.40 -8.14
CA PRO A 31 -19.92 -11.73 -6.74
C PRO A 31 -19.08 -10.75 -5.92
N LYS A 32 -19.72 -9.96 -5.07
CA LYS A 32 -19.01 -9.22 -4.02
C LYS A 32 -18.30 -10.28 -3.19
N GLU A 33 -16.98 -10.25 -3.18
CA GLU A 33 -16.19 -11.04 -2.23
C GLU A 33 -16.69 -10.70 -0.83
N THR A 34 -17.30 -11.67 -0.20
CA THR A 34 -17.75 -11.54 1.21
C THR A 34 -16.49 -11.64 2.06
N VAL A 35 -16.08 -10.52 2.62
CA VAL A 35 -15.02 -10.44 3.64
C VAL A 35 -15.35 -11.44 4.76
N SER A 36 -14.36 -12.22 5.20
CA SER A 36 -14.60 -13.20 6.27
C SER A 36 -14.95 -12.46 7.58
N PRO A 37 -15.78 -13.06 8.45
CA PRO A 37 -16.11 -12.45 9.75
C PRO A 37 -14.86 -12.13 10.58
N GLU A 38 -13.82 -12.94 10.50
CA GLU A 38 -12.54 -12.74 11.17
C GLU A 38 -11.84 -11.47 10.68
N VAL A 39 -11.78 -11.26 9.38
CA VAL A 39 -11.19 -10.05 8.80
C VAL A 39 -11.99 -8.80 9.20
N THR A 40 -13.31 -8.87 9.24
CA THR A 40 -14.16 -7.76 9.69
C THR A 40 -13.85 -7.36 11.13
N GLU A 41 -13.68 -8.33 12.03
CA GLU A 41 -13.31 -8.09 13.43
C GLU A 41 -11.95 -7.40 13.54
N VAL A 42 -10.96 -7.89 12.78
CA VAL A 42 -9.62 -7.30 12.73
C VAL A 42 -9.65 -5.84 12.26
N LEU A 43 -10.37 -5.54 11.18
CA LEU A 43 -10.47 -4.18 10.66
C LEU A 43 -11.16 -3.24 11.66
N HIS A 44 -12.15 -3.73 12.39
CA HIS A 44 -12.78 -2.96 13.47
C HIS A 44 -11.78 -2.65 14.59
N ALA A 45 -11.00 -3.63 15.04
CA ALA A 45 -9.98 -3.44 16.07
C ALA A 45 -8.90 -2.43 15.61
N TYR A 46 -8.51 -2.45 14.35
CA TYR A 46 -7.58 -1.46 13.80
C TYR A 46 -8.18 -0.06 13.74
N ASN A 47 -9.48 0.05 13.48
CA ASN A 47 -10.14 1.35 13.54
C ASN A 47 -10.08 1.96 14.95
N GLU A 48 -10.36 1.15 15.99
CA GLU A 48 -10.25 1.56 17.40
C GLU A 48 -8.79 1.89 17.80
N LEU A 49 -7.81 1.13 17.27
CA LEU A 49 -6.39 1.42 17.48
C LEU A 49 -6.01 2.78 16.91
N LEU A 50 -6.45 3.09 15.69
CA LEU A 50 -6.14 4.36 15.04
C LEU A 50 -6.77 5.56 15.77
N ASP A 51 -7.91 5.38 16.44
CA ASP A 51 -8.50 6.42 17.27
C ASP A 51 -7.67 6.73 18.53
N ASN A 52 -6.79 5.80 18.92
CA ASN A 52 -5.91 5.90 20.07
C ASN A 52 -4.42 5.83 19.70
N ILE A 53 -4.06 6.15 18.47
CA ILE A 53 -2.71 5.92 17.93
C ILE A 53 -1.61 6.71 18.65
N ASP A 54 -1.96 7.81 19.30
CA ASP A 54 -1.01 8.62 20.08
C ASP A 54 -0.58 7.96 21.40
N ALA A 55 -1.28 6.92 21.85
CA ALA A 55 -0.87 6.11 23.00
C ALA A 55 0.29 5.15 22.68
N TYR A 56 0.63 4.97 21.40
CA TYR A 56 1.68 4.04 20.98
C TYR A 56 2.99 4.77 20.73
N ASP A 57 4.07 4.20 21.29
CA ASP A 57 5.43 4.70 21.12
C ASP A 57 5.96 4.37 19.72
N PHE A 58 6.36 5.39 18.98
CA PHE A 58 6.99 5.30 17.67
C PHE A 58 8.52 5.57 17.74
N GLY A 59 9.10 5.56 18.94
CA GLY A 59 10.54 5.77 19.14
C GLY A 59 10.99 7.21 18.91
N MET A 60 10.05 8.17 18.92
CA MET A 60 10.33 9.59 18.78
C MET A 60 9.95 10.30 20.08
N ASP A 61 10.87 11.12 20.60
CA ASP A 61 10.62 11.92 21.80
C ASP A 61 9.48 12.91 21.56
N ASP A 62 8.50 12.96 22.45
CA ASP A 62 7.37 13.90 22.67
C ASP A 62 6.98 14.90 21.56
N THR A 63 7.41 14.67 20.35
CA THR A 63 7.04 15.50 19.20
C THR A 63 5.68 15.05 18.67
N VAL A 64 4.75 15.98 18.62
CA VAL A 64 3.46 15.77 17.96
C VAL A 64 3.74 15.47 16.49
N SER A 65 3.23 14.32 16.00
CA SER A 65 3.26 14.04 14.56
C SER A 65 2.30 14.98 13.84
N ASP A 66 2.76 15.56 12.74
CA ASP A 66 1.96 16.51 11.96
C ASP A 66 0.92 15.79 11.08
N ASP A 67 1.31 14.62 10.53
CA ASP A 67 0.46 13.80 9.68
C ASP A 67 0.61 12.31 10.03
N ILE A 68 -0.50 11.58 9.98
CA ILE A 68 -0.53 10.14 10.18
C ILE A 68 -1.19 9.51 8.96
N MET A 69 -0.51 8.51 8.40
CA MET A 69 -1.03 7.66 7.33
C MET A 69 -1.09 6.21 7.78
N TYR A 70 -1.99 5.43 7.17
CA TYR A 70 -2.09 4.01 7.45
C TYR A 70 -2.37 3.21 6.17
N GLY A 71 -2.07 1.93 6.22
CA GLY A 71 -2.38 0.97 5.17
C GLY A 71 -2.59 -0.43 5.71
N ILE A 72 -3.28 -1.25 4.95
CA ILE A 72 -3.53 -2.66 5.27
C ILE A 72 -2.59 -3.51 4.43
N VAL A 73 -1.84 -4.38 5.09
CA VAL A 73 -0.86 -5.27 4.44
C VAL A 73 -1.08 -6.72 4.86
N TYR A 74 -0.67 -7.65 4.02
CA TYR A 74 -0.70 -9.08 4.32
C TYR A 74 0.74 -9.60 4.35
N LEU A 75 1.22 -9.92 5.55
CA LEU A 75 2.60 -10.34 5.78
C LEU A 75 2.70 -11.85 5.93
N ASN A 76 2.50 -12.57 4.82
CA ASN A 76 2.51 -14.03 4.77
C ASN A 76 1.41 -14.69 5.63
N HIS A 77 0.26 -14.02 5.75
CA HIS A 77 -0.88 -14.48 6.54
C HIS A 77 -2.20 -14.05 5.89
N ASP A 78 -3.28 -14.81 6.11
CA ASP A 78 -4.62 -14.47 5.61
C ASP A 78 -5.30 -13.37 6.44
N VAL A 79 -4.83 -13.16 7.67
CA VAL A 79 -5.28 -12.04 8.53
C VAL A 79 -4.41 -10.82 8.22
N PRO A 80 -5.03 -9.67 7.88
CA PRO A 80 -4.29 -8.46 7.54
C PRO A 80 -3.57 -7.86 8.75
N GLN A 81 -2.48 -7.17 8.50
CA GLN A 81 -1.77 -6.32 9.44
C GLN A 81 -1.99 -4.85 9.09
N LEU A 82 -1.91 -3.99 10.09
CA LEU A 82 -1.97 -2.56 9.94
C LEU A 82 -0.54 -1.99 9.95
N ILE A 83 -0.19 -1.21 8.92
CA ILE A 83 1.00 -0.36 8.94
C ILE A 83 0.57 1.07 9.21
N VAL A 84 1.25 1.75 10.12
CA VAL A 84 1.00 3.16 10.43
C VAL A 84 2.29 3.94 10.28
N GLU A 85 2.23 5.04 9.57
CA GLU A 85 3.32 5.99 9.36
C GLU A 85 2.99 7.31 10.05
N LYS A 86 3.92 7.78 10.88
CA LYS A 86 3.85 9.12 11.49
C LYS A 86 4.91 10.02 10.88
N PHE A 87 4.48 11.18 10.39
CA PHE A 87 5.35 12.20 9.80
C PHE A 87 5.65 13.29 10.82
N TYR A 88 6.91 13.65 10.93
CA TYR A 88 7.44 14.69 11.81
C TYR A 88 8.12 15.76 10.95
N HIS A 89 7.33 16.72 10.46
CA HIS A 89 7.79 17.71 9.50
C HIS A 89 8.96 18.56 10.05
N ALA A 90 8.96 18.85 11.34
CA ALA A 90 10.05 19.61 11.96
C ALA A 90 11.42 18.89 11.87
N GLN A 91 11.43 17.57 11.83
CA GLN A 91 12.63 16.74 11.67
C GLN A 91 12.83 16.22 10.24
N PHE A 92 11.88 16.48 9.33
CA PHE A 92 11.85 15.91 7.99
C PHE A 92 11.96 14.38 8.00
N LEU A 93 11.33 13.75 8.96
CA LEU A 93 11.41 12.33 9.24
C LEU A 93 10.03 11.72 9.25
N ALA A 94 9.93 10.51 8.75
CA ALA A 94 8.77 9.66 8.95
C ALA A 94 9.22 8.34 9.59
N VAL A 95 8.36 7.79 10.43
CA VAL A 95 8.57 6.49 11.06
C VAL A 95 7.34 5.63 10.88
N ALA A 96 7.56 4.34 10.68
CA ALA A 96 6.49 3.36 10.52
C ALA A 96 6.54 2.30 11.60
N LYS A 97 5.36 1.82 11.98
CA LYS A 97 5.17 0.70 12.89
C LYS A 97 4.13 -0.25 12.33
N ILE A 98 4.30 -1.55 12.60
CA ILE A 98 3.38 -2.58 12.12
C ILE A 98 2.66 -3.17 13.32
N PHE A 99 1.33 -3.32 13.17
CA PHE A 99 0.44 -3.88 14.16
C PHE A 99 -0.23 -5.14 13.58
N GLY A 100 -0.36 -6.16 14.41
CA GLY A 100 -1.14 -7.35 14.12
C GLY A 100 -2.35 -7.46 15.03
N TYR A 101 -3.06 -8.58 14.91
CA TYR A 101 -4.22 -8.89 15.74
C TYR A 101 -4.14 -10.32 16.26
N ASP A 102 -4.35 -10.51 17.54
CA ASP A 102 -4.48 -11.82 18.16
C ASP A 102 -5.96 -12.16 18.34
N SER A 103 -6.46 -13.07 17.52
CA SER A 103 -7.86 -13.52 17.56
C SER A 103 -8.23 -14.27 18.85
N LYS A 104 -7.25 -14.80 19.60
CA LYS A 104 -7.50 -15.49 20.86
C LYS A 104 -7.78 -14.53 22.00
N THR A 105 -7.02 -13.45 22.06
CA THR A 105 -7.19 -12.41 23.08
C THR A 105 -8.08 -11.25 22.62
N GLN A 106 -8.39 -11.21 21.32
CA GLN A 106 -9.15 -10.15 20.65
C GLN A 106 -8.49 -8.77 20.85
N THR A 107 -7.17 -8.72 20.75
CA THR A 107 -6.39 -7.48 20.96
C THR A 107 -5.42 -7.22 19.82
N CYS A 108 -5.20 -5.95 19.56
CA CYS A 108 -4.11 -5.54 18.66
C CYS A 108 -2.76 -5.79 19.35
N ILE A 109 -1.81 -6.27 18.55
CA ILE A 109 -0.43 -6.53 18.97
C ILE A 109 0.45 -5.52 18.24
N THR A 110 1.33 -4.86 18.97
CA THR A 110 2.34 -3.98 18.37
C THR A 110 3.67 -4.71 18.21
N SER A 111 4.34 -4.51 17.08
CA SER A 111 5.74 -4.91 16.96
C SER A 111 6.65 -3.94 17.73
N ASP A 112 7.76 -4.44 18.27
CA ASP A 112 8.79 -3.57 18.85
C ASP A 112 9.61 -2.83 17.78
N ALA A 113 9.57 -3.33 16.53
CA ALA A 113 10.32 -2.73 15.43
C ALA A 113 9.69 -1.41 14.99
N VAL A 114 10.55 -0.41 14.83
CA VAL A 114 10.23 0.89 14.25
C VAL A 114 11.11 1.09 13.02
N PHE A 115 10.51 1.49 11.92
CA PHE A 115 11.20 1.67 10.65
C PHE A 115 11.25 3.15 10.31
N GLN A 116 12.46 3.67 10.14
CA GLN A 116 12.62 5.03 9.60
C GLN A 116 12.33 4.99 8.11
N ILE A 117 11.37 5.78 7.68
CA ILE A 117 11.05 5.98 6.27
C ILE A 117 11.20 7.45 5.91
N ASP A 118 11.41 7.72 4.63
CA ASP A 118 11.50 9.09 4.17
C ASP A 118 10.22 9.54 3.52
N ASN A 119 9.88 10.80 3.75
CA ASN A 119 8.94 11.50 2.90
C ASN A 119 9.62 11.81 1.56
N PRO A 120 9.20 11.19 0.44
CA PRO A 120 9.83 11.41 -0.86
C PRO A 120 9.84 12.87 -1.31
N SER A 121 8.88 13.68 -0.84
CA SER A 121 8.80 15.10 -1.17
C SER A 121 9.81 15.97 -0.41
N GLU A 122 10.38 15.47 0.69
CA GLU A 122 11.25 16.22 1.61
C GLU A 122 12.67 15.67 1.72
N LEU A 123 13.02 14.69 0.88
CA LEU A 123 14.32 14.01 0.86
C LEU A 123 15.54 14.95 0.92
N LYS A 124 15.42 16.15 0.34
CA LYS A 124 16.52 17.12 0.28
C LYS A 124 16.73 17.88 1.59
N SER A 125 15.74 17.90 2.45
CA SER A 125 15.72 18.70 3.69
C SER A 125 16.03 17.89 4.94
N SER A 126 15.95 16.56 4.86
CA SER A 126 16.24 15.67 5.99
C SER A 126 17.71 15.71 6.39
N THR A 127 17.95 15.74 7.69
CA THR A 127 19.30 15.67 8.30
C THR A 127 19.78 14.23 8.50
N SER A 128 18.93 13.23 8.28
CA SER A 128 19.31 11.82 8.41
C SER A 128 20.30 11.40 7.31
N GLU A 129 21.31 10.63 7.68
CA GLU A 129 22.27 10.06 6.74
C GLU A 129 21.70 8.91 5.90
N THR A 130 20.60 8.32 6.38
CA THR A 130 19.92 7.20 5.71
C THR A 130 18.46 7.52 5.45
N TYR A 131 17.84 6.73 4.60
CA TYR A 131 16.42 6.74 4.35
C TYR A 131 15.91 5.35 4.00
N GLY A 132 14.68 5.07 4.35
CA GLY A 132 14.06 3.78 4.10
C GLY A 132 12.82 3.84 3.22
N TRP A 133 12.50 2.71 2.61
CA TRP A 133 11.22 2.49 1.92
C TRP A 133 10.69 1.10 2.16
N PHE A 134 9.39 0.99 1.96
CA PHE A 134 8.73 -0.30 1.86
C PHE A 134 8.48 -0.70 0.41
N THR A 135 8.71 -1.98 0.12
CA THR A 135 8.32 -2.63 -1.12
C THR A 135 7.36 -3.75 -0.77
N PHE A 136 6.13 -3.67 -1.27
CA PHE A 136 5.09 -4.66 -1.02
C PHE A 136 5.26 -5.83 -1.97
N LEU A 137 5.06 -7.05 -1.46
CA LEU A 137 5.17 -8.27 -2.25
C LEU A 137 3.79 -8.76 -2.67
N GLN A 138 3.71 -9.32 -3.88
CA GLN A 138 2.49 -9.96 -4.40
C GLN A 138 2.14 -11.22 -3.59
N ASP A 139 0.88 -11.64 -3.71
CA ASP A 139 0.36 -12.88 -3.12
C ASP A 139 0.58 -12.95 -1.59
N HIS A 140 0.48 -11.82 -0.90
CA HIS A 140 0.59 -11.73 0.56
C HIS A 140 1.91 -12.31 1.13
N LYS A 141 3.00 -12.24 0.37
CA LYS A 141 4.28 -12.86 0.74
C LYS A 141 5.15 -12.03 1.68
N GLY A 142 4.66 -10.87 2.10
CA GLY A 142 5.38 -10.02 3.03
C GLY A 142 5.63 -8.61 2.50
N LEU A 143 6.48 -7.93 3.21
CA LEU A 143 6.91 -6.57 2.96
C LEU A 143 8.43 -6.54 3.02
N VAL A 144 9.07 -5.80 2.13
CA VAL A 144 10.52 -5.62 2.19
C VAL A 144 10.81 -4.18 2.61
N TYR A 145 11.56 -4.03 3.67
CA TYR A 145 12.17 -2.75 4.06
C TYR A 145 13.58 -2.65 3.48
N THR A 146 13.90 -1.53 2.86
CA THR A 146 15.25 -1.21 2.40
C THR A 146 15.72 0.08 3.05
N GLU A 147 16.92 0.05 3.62
CA GLU A 147 17.60 1.24 4.11
C GLU A 147 18.72 1.61 3.12
N ASN A 148 18.81 2.89 2.80
CA ASN A 148 19.71 3.40 1.79
C ASN A 148 20.53 4.56 2.34
N ASN A 149 21.78 4.69 1.89
CA ASN A 149 22.57 5.88 2.14
C ASN A 149 22.03 7.05 1.31
N ARG A 150 21.80 8.18 1.96
CA ARG A 150 21.20 9.36 1.31
C ARG A 150 22.12 9.99 0.26
N SER A 151 23.41 10.00 0.51
CA SER A 151 24.39 10.66 -0.37
C SER A 151 24.76 9.82 -1.58
N THR A 152 24.92 8.50 -1.37
CA THR A 152 25.37 7.57 -2.44
C THR A 152 24.24 6.79 -3.07
N HIS A 153 23.03 6.77 -2.47
CA HIS A 153 21.90 5.92 -2.83
C HIS A 153 22.23 4.41 -2.78
N GLU A 154 23.29 4.05 -2.08
CA GLU A 154 23.66 2.66 -1.89
C GLU A 154 22.71 2.01 -0.88
N ILE A 155 22.28 0.80 -1.19
CA ILE A 155 21.47 -0.01 -0.27
C ILE A 155 22.39 -0.52 0.85
N LEU A 156 22.09 -0.12 2.07
CA LEU A 156 22.82 -0.52 3.27
C LEU A 156 22.24 -1.79 3.88
N LYS A 157 20.92 -1.95 3.81
CA LYS A 157 20.20 -3.03 4.46
C LYS A 157 18.97 -3.42 3.65
N ILE A 158 18.62 -4.69 3.63
CA ILE A 158 17.40 -5.22 3.03
C ILE A 158 16.80 -6.24 4.00
N GLU A 159 15.59 -6.00 4.45
CA GLU A 159 14.88 -6.87 5.40
C GLU A 159 13.53 -7.31 4.83
N LEU A 160 13.30 -8.62 4.83
CA LEU A 160 11.99 -9.21 4.58
C LEU A 160 11.22 -9.26 5.89
N LEU A 161 10.02 -8.72 5.88
CA LEU A 161 9.10 -8.66 7.01
C LEU A 161 7.96 -9.64 6.74
N THR A 162 7.75 -10.56 7.68
CA THR A 162 6.62 -11.51 7.67
C THR A 162 5.96 -11.51 9.04
N TRP A 163 4.73 -12.02 9.12
CA TRP A 163 3.99 -12.15 10.37
C TRP A 163 3.79 -13.62 10.69
N GLU A 164 4.33 -14.09 11.81
CA GLU A 164 4.28 -15.48 12.23
C GLU A 164 4.03 -15.55 13.75
N ASP A 165 3.17 -16.44 14.20
CA ASP A 165 2.88 -16.67 15.63
C ASP A 165 2.61 -15.38 16.43
N ASN A 166 1.83 -14.47 15.86
CA ASN A 166 1.51 -13.16 16.42
C ASN A 166 2.73 -12.23 16.64
N GLN A 167 3.76 -12.41 15.85
CA GLN A 167 4.97 -11.60 15.91
C GLN A 167 5.42 -11.16 14.51
N LEU A 168 5.99 -9.96 14.45
CA LEU A 168 6.70 -9.50 13.27
C LEU A 168 8.08 -10.17 13.20
N ILE A 169 8.30 -10.94 12.17
CA ILE A 169 9.61 -11.54 11.88
C ILE A 169 10.35 -10.66 10.89
N VAL A 170 11.54 -10.24 11.27
CA VAL A 170 12.43 -9.41 10.46
C VAL A 170 13.63 -10.25 10.07
N LYS A 171 13.80 -10.48 8.77
CA LYS A 171 14.90 -11.30 8.24
C LYS A 171 15.70 -10.50 7.22
N GLU A 172 17.00 -10.34 7.47
CA GLU A 172 17.91 -9.77 6.47
C GLU A 172 18.01 -10.71 5.25
N ILE A 173 17.90 -10.14 4.06
CA ILE A 173 18.01 -10.85 2.78
C ILE A 173 19.04 -10.17 1.88
N THR A 174 19.57 -10.94 0.94
CA THR A 174 20.52 -10.43 -0.04
C THR A 174 19.82 -9.63 -1.14
N LYS A 175 20.56 -8.75 -1.83
CA LYS A 175 20.08 -8.04 -3.01
C LYS A 175 19.61 -8.98 -4.13
N MET A 176 20.22 -10.15 -4.25
CA MET A 176 19.81 -11.15 -5.25
C MET A 176 18.45 -11.75 -4.89
N GLU A 177 18.23 -12.12 -3.63
CA GLU A 177 16.92 -12.58 -3.15
C GLU A 177 15.87 -11.50 -3.35
N PHE A 178 16.13 -10.25 -2.92
CA PHE A 178 15.21 -9.13 -3.14
C PHE A 178 14.81 -8.93 -4.60
N ASN A 179 15.77 -9.03 -5.52
CA ASN A 179 15.49 -8.87 -6.94
C ASN A 179 14.63 -10.01 -7.52
N SER A 180 14.63 -11.18 -6.92
CA SER A 180 13.83 -12.33 -7.34
C SER A 180 12.40 -12.33 -6.79
N LEU A 181 12.10 -11.51 -5.80
CA LEU A 181 10.78 -11.44 -5.20
C LEU A 181 9.77 -10.75 -6.13
N PRO A 182 8.54 -11.27 -6.25
CA PRO A 182 7.47 -10.63 -7.00
C PRO A 182 6.96 -9.40 -6.23
N LYS A 183 7.05 -8.23 -6.86
CA LYS A 183 6.72 -6.95 -6.22
C LYS A 183 5.34 -6.47 -6.65
N GLU A 184 4.58 -5.94 -5.69
CA GLU A 184 3.32 -5.25 -5.96
C GLU A 184 3.62 -3.84 -6.52
N PRO A 185 3.08 -3.48 -7.70
CA PRO A 185 3.39 -2.20 -8.31
C PRO A 185 2.74 -1.01 -7.62
N LYS A 186 1.69 -1.24 -6.84
CA LYS A 186 0.92 -0.18 -6.16
C LYS A 186 0.50 -0.63 -4.78
N PHE A 187 0.80 0.20 -3.82
CA PHE A 187 0.27 0.14 -2.47
C PHE A 187 -0.31 1.49 -2.10
N PHE A 188 -1.40 1.47 -1.34
CA PHE A 188 -2.10 2.70 -0.97
C PHE A 188 -2.04 2.90 0.54
N MET A 189 -1.54 4.07 0.94
CA MET A 189 -1.69 4.59 2.28
C MET A 189 -2.75 5.68 2.27
N LEU A 190 -3.57 5.72 3.30
CA LEU A 190 -4.59 6.74 3.49
C LEU A 190 -4.27 7.59 4.71
N GLY A 191 -4.63 8.86 4.68
CA GLY A 191 -4.59 9.70 5.87
C GLY A 191 -5.53 9.16 6.95
N ILE A 192 -5.18 9.35 8.22
CA ILE A 192 -5.90 8.78 9.38
C ILE A 192 -7.41 9.11 9.41
N ASN A 193 -7.83 10.18 8.78
CA ASN A 193 -9.25 10.58 8.71
C ASN A 193 -10.05 9.87 7.60
N ASP A 194 -9.38 9.14 6.72
CA ASP A 194 -10.01 8.39 5.64
C ASP A 194 -9.98 6.89 5.98
N ARG A 195 -11.09 6.33 6.40
CA ARG A 195 -11.19 4.96 6.95
C ARG A 195 -11.62 3.90 5.93
N ARG A 196 -11.63 4.22 4.64
CA ARG A 196 -12.10 3.32 3.56
C ARG A 196 -11.41 1.95 3.51
N LEU A 197 -10.19 1.81 4.02
CA LEU A 197 -9.52 0.50 4.09
C LEU A 197 -10.00 -0.36 5.27
N LEU A 198 -10.81 0.19 6.17
CA LEU A 198 -11.30 -0.47 7.39
C LEU A 198 -12.82 -0.71 7.34
N GLU A 199 -13.49 -0.38 6.24
CA GLU A 199 -14.91 -0.62 5.95
C GLU A 199 -15.09 -1.91 5.14
#